data_15b9ef029f9e1d9170daa7174671dd89
#
_entry.id   15b9ef029f9e1d9170daa7174671dd89
#
_cell.length_a   1.000
_cell.length_b   1.000
_cell.length_c   1.000
_cell.angle_alpha   90.00
_cell.angle_beta   90.00
_cell.angle_gamma   90.00
#
_symmetry.space_group_name_H-M   'P 1'
#
loop_
_entity.id
_entity.type
_entity.pdbx_description
1 polymer ?
#
loop_
_entity_poly.entity_id
_entity_poly.type
_entity_poly.pdbx_seq_one_letter_code
_entity_poly.pdbx_strand_id
1 'polypeptide(L)'
;SYEKGQLIDSFANRIRGRYPVHDIVDPQTGELLHSKDVMLREDDAKKFLAHGIDKVYVRSVLGCKARSGVCAKCYGMNLATSELVNPGEAVGIIAAQSIGEPGTQLTMRTFHTGGVAGDDITQGLPRVEELFEARKPKKMAILSEISGTVTIDEAKKGVMYSLTVTNEAEGATVVYTVPHSAGILVHNGDHVDKGQELTSGALNPHDVLHIRGVNDDEFGRMGVRSYITSEVQKVY
;
A
#
# COMPACT_ATOMS: atom_id res chain seq x y z
N SER A 1 12.11 2.86 5.61
CA SER A 1 11.75 2.57 4.22
C SER A 1 12.61 3.39 3.27
N TYR A 2 12.89 2.84 2.11
CA TYR A 2 13.65 3.50 1.07
C TYR A 2 12.77 3.61 -0.18
N GLU A 3 12.77 4.76 -0.85
CA GLU A 3 12.18 4.93 -2.17
C GLU A 3 13.24 5.57 -3.08
N LYS A 4 13.49 4.97 -4.25
CA LYS A 4 14.54 5.40 -5.20
C LYS A 4 15.91 5.64 -4.55
N GLY A 5 16.25 4.84 -3.51
CA GLY A 5 17.53 4.96 -2.79
C GLY A 5 17.59 6.05 -1.71
N GLN A 6 16.54 6.83 -1.52
CA GLN A 6 16.45 7.79 -0.42
C GLN A 6 15.72 7.19 0.79
N LEU A 7 16.24 7.45 1.99
CA LEU A 7 15.59 7.07 3.25
C LEU A 7 14.41 8.03 3.50
N ILE A 8 13.18 7.54 3.32
CA ILE A 8 11.97 8.33 3.56
C ILE A 8 11.67 8.39 5.04
N ASP A 9 11.81 7.24 5.75
CA ASP A 9 11.46 7.17 7.15
C ASP A 9 12.39 6.19 7.88
N SER A 10 12.93 6.65 9.02
CA SER A 10 13.86 5.88 9.81
C SER A 10 13.18 4.69 10.51
N PHE A 11 13.95 3.65 10.86
CA PHE A 11 13.45 2.54 11.65
C PHE A 11 12.87 3.02 12.99
N ALA A 12 13.54 3.99 13.65
CA ALA A 12 13.11 4.58 14.89
C ALA A 12 11.73 5.25 14.80
N ASN A 13 11.51 6.09 13.79
CA ASN A 13 10.23 6.75 13.57
C ASN A 13 9.10 5.75 13.33
N ARG A 14 9.36 4.68 12.60
CA ARG A 14 8.35 3.68 12.25
C ARG A 14 7.88 2.84 13.43
N ILE A 15 8.74 2.56 14.40
CA ILE A 15 8.39 1.76 15.58
C ILE A 15 7.94 2.61 16.76
N ARG A 16 8.34 3.89 16.82
CA ARG A 16 8.00 4.81 17.91
C ARG A 16 6.49 4.85 18.14
N GLY A 17 6.08 4.70 19.40
CA GLY A 17 4.67 4.75 19.80
C GLY A 17 3.84 3.53 19.45
N ARG A 18 4.46 2.45 18.93
CA ARG A 18 3.80 1.19 18.63
C ARG A 18 4.04 0.16 19.72
N TYR A 19 3.19 -0.86 19.74
CA TYR A 19 3.35 -2.03 20.60
C TYR A 19 3.82 -3.22 19.76
N PRO A 20 4.85 -3.96 20.19
CA PRO A 20 5.24 -5.19 19.50
C PRO A 20 4.14 -6.26 19.59
N VAL A 21 4.09 -7.16 18.61
CA VAL A 21 3.18 -8.31 18.62
C VAL A 21 3.67 -9.38 19.59
N HIS A 22 4.99 -9.59 19.63
CA HIS A 22 5.67 -10.56 20.48
C HIS A 22 6.75 -9.86 21.31
N ASP A 23 7.18 -10.52 22.36
CA ASP A 23 8.36 -10.09 23.11
C ASP A 23 9.58 -10.09 22.17
N ILE A 24 10.40 -9.07 22.25
CA ILE A 24 11.61 -8.93 21.44
C ILE A 24 12.78 -9.44 22.25
N VAL A 25 13.41 -10.50 21.74
CA VAL A 25 14.55 -11.15 22.38
C VAL A 25 15.79 -11.01 21.51
N ASP A 26 16.95 -11.00 22.13
CA ASP A 26 18.23 -11.03 21.44
C ASP A 26 18.38 -12.37 20.67
N PRO A 27 18.61 -12.34 19.36
CA PRO A 27 18.76 -13.55 18.57
C PRO A 27 20.00 -14.39 18.95
N GLN A 28 20.99 -13.81 19.62
CA GLN A 28 22.23 -14.49 20.03
C GLN A 28 22.16 -15.05 21.43
N THR A 29 21.65 -14.28 22.39
CA THR A 29 21.65 -14.63 23.82
C THR A 29 20.31 -15.16 24.30
N GLY A 30 19.21 -14.87 23.60
CA GLY A 30 17.84 -15.17 24.04
C GLY A 30 17.35 -14.26 25.18
N GLU A 31 18.12 -13.23 25.54
CA GLU A 31 17.74 -12.27 26.59
C GLU A 31 16.57 -11.39 26.11
N LEU A 32 15.63 -11.09 27.03
CA LEU A 32 14.49 -10.21 26.75
C LEU A 32 14.99 -8.76 26.61
N LEU A 33 14.92 -8.23 25.39
CA LEU A 33 15.26 -6.85 25.10
C LEU A 33 14.08 -5.90 25.32
N HIS A 34 12.85 -6.32 24.97
CA HIS A 34 11.65 -5.49 25.13
C HIS A 34 10.38 -6.37 25.22
N SER A 35 9.49 -6.02 26.16
CA SER A 35 8.23 -6.73 26.33
C SER A 35 7.16 -6.23 25.35
N LYS A 36 6.31 -7.14 24.85
CA LYS A 36 5.14 -6.83 24.00
C LYS A 36 4.12 -5.91 24.65
N ASP A 37 4.11 -5.83 25.98
CA ASP A 37 3.16 -5.02 26.73
C ASP A 37 3.64 -3.59 27.00
N VAL A 38 4.84 -3.26 26.56
CA VAL A 38 5.45 -1.93 26.71
C VAL A 38 5.49 -1.23 25.36
N MET A 39 5.18 0.05 25.34
CA MET A 39 5.21 0.87 24.13
C MET A 39 6.65 1.16 23.70
N LEU A 40 6.95 0.96 22.43
CA LEU A 40 8.26 1.23 21.83
C LEU A 40 8.56 2.73 21.80
N ARG A 41 9.77 3.07 22.20
CA ARG A 41 10.31 4.43 22.15
C ARG A 41 11.43 4.54 21.12
N GLU A 42 11.87 5.75 20.85
CA GLU A 42 12.94 6.01 19.88
C GLU A 42 14.26 5.34 20.26
N ASP A 43 14.59 5.31 21.56
CA ASP A 43 15.83 4.69 22.04
C ASP A 43 15.84 3.16 21.90
N ASP A 44 14.68 2.53 21.90
CA ASP A 44 14.57 1.08 21.65
C ASP A 44 15.08 0.70 20.26
N ALA A 45 14.89 1.58 19.26
CA ALA A 45 15.40 1.36 17.92
C ALA A 45 16.93 1.24 17.89
N LYS A 46 17.64 2.08 18.63
CA LYS A 46 19.09 2.04 18.72
C LYS A 46 19.54 0.74 19.38
N LYS A 47 18.84 0.33 20.45
CA LYS A 47 19.10 -0.92 21.16
C LYS A 47 18.91 -2.12 20.22
N PHE A 48 17.83 -2.18 19.46
CA PHE A 48 17.55 -3.28 18.52
C PHE A 48 18.58 -3.37 17.41
N LEU A 49 18.95 -2.24 16.81
CA LEU A 49 19.97 -2.20 15.75
C LEU A 49 21.36 -2.65 16.27
N ALA A 50 21.71 -2.31 17.54
CA ALA A 50 22.95 -2.79 18.14
C ALA A 50 22.99 -4.33 18.32
N HIS A 51 21.83 -4.98 18.46
CA HIS A 51 21.68 -6.43 18.54
C HIS A 51 21.35 -7.08 17.17
N GLY A 52 21.51 -6.33 16.06
CA GLY A 52 21.27 -6.85 14.70
C GLY A 52 19.79 -7.04 14.32
N ILE A 53 18.86 -6.47 15.09
CA ILE A 53 17.42 -6.55 14.80
C ILE A 53 17.01 -5.35 13.96
N ASP A 54 16.74 -5.57 12.70
CA ASP A 54 16.30 -4.57 11.70
C ASP A 54 14.80 -4.63 11.38
N LYS A 55 14.11 -5.67 11.85
CA LYS A 55 12.69 -5.93 11.62
C LYS A 55 11.98 -6.26 12.92
N VAL A 56 10.88 -5.56 13.17
CA VAL A 56 10.02 -5.79 14.34
C VAL A 56 8.56 -5.84 13.89
N TYR A 57 7.83 -6.87 14.33
CA TYR A 57 6.39 -6.97 14.12
C TYR A 57 5.66 -6.12 15.16
N VAL A 58 4.92 -5.13 14.69
CA VAL A 58 4.18 -4.20 15.55
C VAL A 58 2.67 -4.30 15.31
N ARG A 59 1.91 -4.03 16.35
CA ARG A 59 0.44 -3.92 16.27
C ARG A 59 0.05 -2.70 15.44
N SER A 60 -1.03 -2.83 14.67
CA SER A 60 -1.56 -1.75 13.85
C SER A 60 -3.08 -1.70 13.92
N VAL A 61 -3.65 -0.58 13.51
CA VAL A 61 -5.10 -0.40 13.40
C VAL A 61 -5.73 -1.39 12.40
N LEU A 62 -4.99 -1.76 11.34
CA LEU A 62 -5.46 -2.66 10.29
C LEU A 62 -5.65 -4.11 10.79
N GLY A 63 -4.84 -4.55 11.76
CA GLY A 63 -4.93 -5.87 12.36
C GLY A 63 -5.75 -5.92 13.64
N CYS A 64 -6.40 -4.83 14.04
CA CYS A 64 -7.15 -4.76 15.28
C CYS A 64 -8.42 -5.62 15.22
N LYS A 65 -8.60 -6.50 16.22
CA LYS A 65 -9.77 -7.41 16.35
C LYS A 65 -10.83 -6.87 17.33
N ALA A 66 -10.77 -5.58 17.71
CA ALA A 66 -11.80 -4.96 18.55
C ALA A 66 -13.15 -4.94 17.82
N ARG A 67 -14.25 -5.18 18.54
CA ARG A 67 -15.61 -5.20 17.96
C ARG A 67 -16.07 -3.82 17.52
N SER A 68 -15.63 -2.78 18.21
CA SER A 68 -15.98 -1.38 17.93
C SER A 68 -14.74 -0.52 18.07
N GLY A 69 -14.48 0.31 17.05
CA GLY A 69 -13.33 1.17 17.01
C GLY A 69 -12.00 0.42 16.96
N VAL A 70 -10.96 1.03 17.52
CA VAL A 70 -9.60 0.49 17.59
C VAL A 70 -9.15 0.45 19.03
N CYS A 71 -8.53 -0.64 19.47
CA CYS A 71 -8.01 -0.70 20.84
C CYS A 71 -6.78 0.19 21.01
N ALA A 72 -6.56 0.71 22.23
CA ALA A 72 -5.48 1.63 22.54
C ALA A 72 -4.09 1.10 22.13
N LYS A 73 -3.79 -0.19 22.38
CA LYS A 73 -2.49 -0.78 21.98
C LYS A 73 -2.30 -0.90 20.46
N CYS A 74 -3.38 -1.11 19.68
CA CYS A 74 -3.29 -1.16 18.22
C CYS A 74 -3.16 0.23 17.60
N TYR A 75 -3.77 1.23 18.21
CA TYR A 75 -3.56 2.63 17.84
C TYR A 75 -2.17 3.11 18.26
N GLY A 76 -1.82 2.90 19.53
CA GLY A 76 -0.52 3.25 20.09
C GLY A 76 -0.49 4.64 20.72
N MET A 77 0.53 5.40 20.43
CA MET A 77 0.83 6.69 21.03
C MET A 77 -0.09 7.80 20.51
N ASN A 78 -0.61 8.61 21.41
CA ASN A 78 -1.17 9.91 21.07
C ASN A 78 -0.01 10.89 20.76
N LEU A 79 -0.03 11.48 19.56
CA LEU A 79 1.06 12.33 19.08
C LEU A 79 1.17 13.66 19.84
N ALA A 80 0.10 14.14 20.48
CA ALA A 80 0.13 15.39 21.24
C ALA A 80 0.77 15.22 22.63
N THR A 81 0.51 14.09 23.29
CA THR A 81 1.00 13.84 24.67
C THR A 81 2.22 12.92 24.72
N SER A 82 2.50 12.20 23.63
CA SER A 82 3.52 11.12 23.56
C SER A 82 3.27 9.95 24.53
N GLU A 83 2.05 9.83 25.03
CA GLU A 83 1.58 8.75 25.90
C GLU A 83 0.61 7.81 25.16
N LEU A 84 0.24 6.70 25.78
CA LEU A 84 -0.78 5.81 25.24
C LEU A 84 -2.10 6.58 25.09
N VAL A 85 -2.75 6.41 23.93
CA VAL A 85 -4.06 6.99 23.64
C VAL A 85 -5.11 6.58 24.68
N ASN A 86 -5.92 7.54 25.13
CA ASN A 86 -6.99 7.27 26.08
C ASN A 86 -8.20 6.62 25.40
N PRO A 87 -8.87 5.67 26.07
CA PRO A 87 -10.16 5.18 25.60
C PRO A 87 -11.18 6.31 25.43
N GLY A 88 -11.94 6.30 24.35
CA GLY A 88 -12.93 7.33 24.02
C GLY A 88 -12.41 8.50 23.19
N GLU A 89 -11.13 8.52 22.85
CA GLU A 89 -10.59 9.54 21.96
C GLU A 89 -11.06 9.34 20.51
N ALA A 90 -11.49 10.43 19.88
CA ALA A 90 -12.08 10.40 18.52
C ALA A 90 -11.00 10.35 17.43
N VAL A 91 -10.16 9.31 17.45
CA VAL A 91 -8.99 9.16 16.57
C VAL A 91 -9.35 9.16 15.08
N GLY A 92 -10.52 8.65 14.72
CA GLY A 92 -11.01 8.66 13.34
C GLY A 92 -11.33 10.07 12.85
N ILE A 93 -11.90 10.92 13.70
CA ILE A 93 -12.18 12.34 13.39
C ILE A 93 -10.86 13.10 13.24
N ILE A 94 -9.89 12.88 14.12
CA ILE A 94 -8.56 13.50 14.04
C ILE A 94 -7.89 13.16 12.72
N ALA A 95 -7.92 11.89 12.32
CA ALA A 95 -7.38 11.45 11.03
C ALA A 95 -8.13 12.10 9.85
N ALA A 96 -9.46 12.11 9.88
CA ALA A 96 -10.28 12.69 8.82
C ALA A 96 -10.05 14.21 8.65
N GLN A 97 -9.89 14.94 9.74
CA GLN A 97 -9.58 16.38 9.72
C GLN A 97 -8.19 16.63 9.14
N SER A 98 -7.19 15.85 9.55
CA SER A 98 -5.82 15.98 9.05
C SER A 98 -5.71 15.70 7.54
N ILE A 99 -6.54 14.80 7.01
CA ILE A 99 -6.61 14.48 5.58
C ILE A 99 -7.45 15.53 4.83
N GLY A 100 -8.54 16.00 5.43
CA GLY A 100 -9.51 16.89 4.77
C GLY A 100 -9.07 18.37 4.74
N GLU A 101 -8.31 18.82 5.72
CA GLU A 101 -7.85 20.23 5.78
C GLU A 101 -7.12 20.66 4.49
N PRO A 102 -6.09 19.98 4.02
CA PRO A 102 -5.40 20.37 2.80
C PRO A 102 -6.24 20.16 1.52
N GLY A 103 -7.36 19.45 1.58
CA GLY A 103 -8.26 19.26 0.45
C GLY A 103 -8.78 20.56 -0.16
N THR A 104 -9.00 21.60 0.64
CA THR A 104 -9.40 22.93 0.17
C THR A 104 -8.30 23.57 -0.70
N GLN A 105 -7.05 23.37 -0.36
CA GLN A 105 -5.91 23.88 -1.13
C GLN A 105 -5.74 23.13 -2.49
N LEU A 106 -6.07 21.84 -2.52
CA LEU A 106 -6.07 21.04 -3.75
C LEU A 106 -7.11 21.52 -4.76
N THR A 107 -8.33 21.87 -4.31
CA THR A 107 -9.36 22.43 -5.19
C THR A 107 -8.94 23.75 -5.82
N MET A 108 -8.22 24.61 -5.11
CA MET A 108 -7.68 25.86 -5.67
C MET A 108 -6.58 25.62 -6.72
N ARG A 109 -5.78 24.58 -6.57
CA ARG A 109 -4.70 24.26 -7.55
C ARG A 109 -5.23 23.63 -8.84
N THR A 110 -6.30 22.85 -8.80
CA THR A 110 -6.87 22.21 -10.00
C THR A 110 -7.53 23.21 -10.95
N PHE A 111 -7.96 24.38 -10.49
CA PHE A 111 -8.46 25.46 -11.35
C PHE A 111 -7.36 26.15 -12.19
N HIS A 112 -6.11 26.06 -11.78
CA HIS A 112 -5.00 26.71 -12.46
C HIS A 112 -4.25 25.80 -13.46
N THR A 113 -4.43 24.50 -13.40
CA THR A 113 -3.90 23.55 -14.38
C THR A 113 -4.96 23.24 -15.44
N GLY A 114 -5.45 24.31 -16.09
CA GLY A 114 -6.37 24.21 -17.21
C GLY A 114 -5.71 23.53 -18.41
N GLY A 115 -6.16 22.32 -18.71
CA GLY A 115 -6.18 21.83 -20.07
C GLY A 115 -4.88 21.33 -20.66
N VAL A 116 -4.56 20.08 -20.42
CA VAL A 116 -4.10 19.23 -21.51
C VAL A 116 -5.24 18.19 -21.71
N ALA A 117 -6.05 18.46 -22.71
CA ALA A 117 -7.06 17.53 -23.20
C ALA A 117 -6.33 16.30 -23.78
N GLY A 118 -6.32 15.21 -23.06
CA GLY A 118 -5.72 13.97 -23.56
C GLY A 118 -5.75 12.81 -22.57
N ASP A 119 -5.52 13.04 -21.31
CA ASP A 119 -5.53 11.97 -20.31
C ASP A 119 -6.74 12.12 -19.37
N ASP A 120 -7.69 11.23 -19.54
CA ASP A 120 -8.89 11.06 -18.69
C ASP A 120 -8.51 10.44 -17.32
N ILE A 121 -7.42 10.94 -16.74
CA ILE A 121 -6.92 10.52 -15.43
C ILE A 121 -7.52 11.45 -14.38
N THR A 122 -8.28 10.90 -13.48
CA THR A 122 -8.85 11.65 -12.34
C THR A 122 -7.69 12.18 -11.48
N GLN A 123 -7.60 13.52 -11.34
CA GLN A 123 -6.52 14.18 -10.60
C GLN A 123 -7.10 15.04 -9.46
N GLY A 124 -6.25 15.39 -8.50
CA GLY A 124 -6.62 16.24 -7.38
C GLY A 124 -7.61 15.61 -6.41
N LEU A 125 -8.50 16.41 -5.85
CA LEU A 125 -9.46 15.98 -4.83
C LEU A 125 -10.38 14.83 -5.28
N PRO A 126 -10.93 14.80 -6.53
CA PRO A 126 -11.70 13.66 -7.01
C PRO A 126 -10.92 12.33 -7.00
N ARG A 127 -9.60 12.36 -7.20
CA ARG A 127 -8.76 11.17 -7.10
C ARG A 127 -8.63 10.68 -5.65
N VAL A 128 -8.50 11.59 -4.71
CA VAL A 128 -8.47 11.26 -3.28
C VAL A 128 -9.79 10.60 -2.85
N GLU A 129 -10.92 11.16 -3.27
CA GLU A 129 -12.25 10.59 -3.02
C GLU A 129 -12.39 9.18 -3.62
N GLU A 130 -11.97 8.98 -4.87
CA GLU A 130 -11.96 7.68 -5.55
C GLU A 130 -11.15 6.64 -4.77
N LEU A 131 -9.97 7.02 -4.25
CA LEU A 131 -9.10 6.14 -3.47
C LEU A 131 -9.71 5.78 -2.11
N PHE A 132 -10.28 6.75 -1.39
CA PHE A 132 -10.88 6.50 -0.07
C PHE A 132 -12.18 5.69 -0.15
N GLU A 133 -12.94 5.83 -1.22
CA GLU A 133 -14.12 5.01 -1.45
C GLU A 133 -13.80 3.68 -2.15
N ALA A 134 -12.54 3.43 -2.46
CA ALA A 134 -12.08 2.26 -3.20
C ALA A 134 -12.88 2.03 -4.48
N ARG A 135 -13.25 3.11 -5.19
CA ARG A 135 -13.95 3.04 -6.48
C ARG A 135 -13.05 2.43 -7.55
N LYS A 136 -13.65 1.75 -8.51
CA LYS A 136 -12.92 1.26 -9.69
C LYS A 136 -12.49 2.45 -10.55
N PRO A 137 -11.19 2.59 -10.87
CA PRO A 137 -10.71 3.64 -11.75
C PRO A 137 -11.29 3.52 -13.16
N LYS A 138 -11.48 4.63 -13.85
CA LYS A 138 -11.96 4.64 -15.24
C LYS A 138 -10.97 3.97 -16.22
N LYS A 139 -9.67 4.29 -16.07
CA LYS A 139 -8.58 3.63 -16.80
C LYS A 139 -7.83 2.73 -15.83
N MET A 140 -8.21 1.46 -15.78
CA MET A 140 -7.57 0.49 -14.91
C MET A 140 -6.32 -0.08 -15.54
N ALA A 141 -5.25 -0.17 -14.73
CA ALA A 141 -4.14 -1.06 -15.02
C ALA A 141 -4.56 -2.52 -14.80
N ILE A 142 -4.11 -3.39 -15.67
CA ILE A 142 -4.28 -4.84 -15.54
C ILE A 142 -3.07 -5.40 -14.79
N LEU A 143 -3.34 -6.16 -13.73
CA LEU A 143 -2.32 -6.87 -12.96
C LEU A 143 -2.27 -8.33 -13.40
N SER A 144 -1.08 -8.92 -13.43
CA SER A 144 -0.95 -10.35 -13.67
C SER A 144 -1.46 -11.17 -12.47
N GLU A 145 -2.37 -12.10 -12.70
CA GLU A 145 -2.89 -13.00 -11.67
C GLU A 145 -1.94 -14.15 -11.34
N ILE A 146 -1.04 -14.49 -12.27
CA ILE A 146 -0.05 -15.55 -12.14
C ILE A 146 1.34 -15.05 -12.51
N SER A 147 2.38 -15.69 -12.02
CA SER A 147 3.74 -15.49 -12.53
C SER A 147 3.96 -16.35 -13.78
N GLY A 148 4.62 -15.80 -14.78
CA GLY A 148 4.84 -16.55 -16.03
C GLY A 148 5.40 -15.71 -17.17
N THR A 149 5.46 -16.30 -18.36
CA THR A 149 5.93 -15.65 -19.58
C THR A 149 4.77 -15.03 -20.36
N VAL A 150 4.97 -13.80 -20.80
CA VAL A 150 3.95 -13.04 -21.55
C VAL A 150 4.06 -13.32 -23.04
N THR A 151 2.92 -13.60 -23.68
CA THR A 151 2.76 -13.63 -25.14
C THR A 151 1.71 -12.60 -25.54
N ILE A 152 2.03 -11.78 -26.53
CA ILE A 152 1.17 -10.69 -27.00
C ILE A 152 0.72 -11.00 -28.43
N ASP A 153 -0.59 -11.16 -28.61
CA ASP A 153 -1.22 -11.42 -29.92
C ASP A 153 -2.28 -10.36 -30.22
N GLU A 154 -2.54 -10.08 -31.51
CA GLU A 154 -3.65 -9.26 -31.92
C GLU A 154 -4.95 -10.07 -31.93
N ALA A 155 -5.84 -9.85 -30.95
CA ALA A 155 -7.13 -10.54 -30.84
C ALA A 155 -8.13 -10.10 -31.89
N LYS A 156 -8.14 -8.81 -32.26
CA LYS A 156 -8.91 -8.24 -33.41
C LYS A 156 -8.05 -7.17 -34.07
N LYS A 157 -7.80 -7.31 -35.35
CA LYS A 157 -6.96 -6.37 -36.12
C LYS A 157 -7.37 -4.92 -35.87
N GLY A 158 -6.45 -4.17 -35.23
CA GLY A 158 -6.57 -2.75 -34.97
C GLY A 158 -7.47 -2.33 -33.81
N VAL A 159 -8.04 -3.26 -32.98
CA VAL A 159 -8.98 -2.91 -31.90
C VAL A 159 -8.53 -3.42 -30.54
N MET A 160 -8.03 -4.64 -30.42
CA MET A 160 -7.68 -5.27 -29.14
C MET A 160 -6.45 -6.14 -29.25
N TYR A 161 -5.64 -6.12 -28.20
CA TYR A 161 -4.57 -7.09 -27.95
C TYR A 161 -5.04 -8.20 -27.00
N SER A 162 -4.49 -9.38 -27.18
CA SER A 162 -4.60 -10.50 -26.23
C SER A 162 -3.24 -10.70 -25.58
N LEU A 163 -3.16 -10.43 -24.29
CA LEU A 163 -1.98 -10.72 -23.49
C LEU A 163 -2.20 -12.06 -22.78
N THR A 164 -1.41 -13.05 -23.12
CA THR A 164 -1.45 -14.38 -22.52
C THR A 164 -0.26 -14.54 -21.58
N VAL A 165 -0.51 -14.81 -20.30
CA VAL A 165 0.53 -15.14 -19.33
C VAL A 165 0.47 -16.64 -19.08
N THR A 166 1.59 -17.33 -19.32
CA THR A 166 1.70 -18.78 -19.16
C THR A 166 2.73 -19.11 -18.10
N ASN A 167 2.30 -19.88 -17.10
CA ASN A 167 3.20 -20.49 -16.11
C ASN A 167 3.41 -21.96 -16.50
N GLU A 168 4.56 -22.27 -17.06
CA GLU A 168 4.89 -23.62 -17.50
C GLU A 168 5.04 -24.59 -16.32
N ALA A 169 5.48 -24.12 -15.15
CA ALA A 169 5.70 -24.96 -13.98
C ALA A 169 4.37 -25.43 -13.34
N GLU A 170 3.33 -24.59 -13.38
CA GLU A 170 2.01 -24.90 -12.83
C GLU A 170 0.99 -25.30 -13.90
N GLY A 171 1.35 -25.22 -15.18
CA GLY A 171 0.45 -25.48 -16.30
C GLY A 171 -0.74 -24.49 -16.38
N ALA A 172 -0.62 -23.34 -15.75
CA ALA A 172 -1.66 -22.32 -15.72
C ALA A 172 -1.48 -21.30 -16.83
N THR A 173 -2.58 -20.90 -17.48
CA THR A 173 -2.59 -19.86 -18.51
C THR A 173 -3.75 -18.91 -18.26
N VAL A 174 -3.47 -17.61 -18.26
CA VAL A 174 -4.47 -16.55 -18.12
C VAL A 174 -4.38 -15.61 -19.31
N VAL A 175 -5.53 -15.28 -19.90
CA VAL A 175 -5.63 -14.42 -21.08
C VAL A 175 -6.32 -13.11 -20.70
N TYR A 176 -5.67 -11.99 -20.97
CA TYR A 176 -6.18 -10.64 -20.76
C TYR A 176 -6.46 -9.97 -22.10
N THR A 177 -7.65 -9.41 -22.23
CA THR A 177 -8.02 -8.65 -23.44
C THR A 177 -7.86 -7.16 -23.15
N VAL A 178 -7.02 -6.49 -23.94
CA VAL A 178 -6.58 -5.12 -23.72
C VAL A 178 -6.89 -4.27 -24.95
N PRO A 179 -7.55 -3.10 -24.81
CA PRO A 179 -7.77 -2.21 -25.96
C PRO A 179 -6.45 -1.63 -26.48
N HIS A 180 -6.38 -1.38 -27.78
CA HIS A 180 -5.19 -0.80 -28.43
C HIS A 180 -4.77 0.56 -27.84
N SER A 181 -5.71 1.30 -27.22
CA SER A 181 -5.46 2.57 -26.54
C SER A 181 -4.81 2.44 -25.18
N ALA A 182 -4.72 1.23 -24.61
CA ALA A 182 -4.04 1.01 -23.34
C ALA A 182 -2.52 0.93 -23.58
N GLY A 183 -1.76 1.64 -22.77
CA GLY A 183 -0.30 1.55 -22.80
C GLY A 183 0.14 0.20 -22.24
N ILE A 184 0.67 -0.68 -23.07
CA ILE A 184 1.24 -1.96 -22.63
C ILE A 184 2.63 -1.71 -22.08
N LEU A 185 2.94 -2.22 -20.88
CA LEU A 185 4.20 -2.03 -20.16
C LEU A 185 5.17 -3.20 -20.34
N VAL A 186 4.69 -4.31 -20.91
CA VAL A 186 5.45 -5.56 -21.08
C VAL A 186 5.66 -5.87 -22.56
N HIS A 187 6.70 -6.66 -22.85
CA HIS A 187 7.00 -7.10 -24.22
C HIS A 187 6.75 -8.62 -24.37
N ASN A 188 6.65 -9.05 -25.59
CA ASN A 188 6.50 -10.46 -25.89
C ASN A 188 7.75 -11.25 -25.44
N GLY A 189 7.54 -12.28 -24.63
CA GLY A 189 8.60 -13.08 -24.03
C GLY A 189 9.10 -12.60 -22.66
N ASP A 190 8.61 -11.48 -22.15
CA ASP A 190 8.98 -11.02 -20.81
C ASP A 190 8.44 -11.98 -19.75
N HIS A 191 9.21 -12.18 -18.69
CA HIS A 191 8.74 -12.85 -17.49
C HIS A 191 8.14 -11.83 -16.52
N VAL A 192 6.93 -12.11 -16.05
CA VAL A 192 6.20 -11.26 -15.10
C VAL A 192 5.91 -12.01 -13.82
N ASP A 193 5.97 -11.30 -12.71
CA ASP A 193 5.57 -11.82 -11.42
C ASP A 193 4.08 -11.60 -11.16
N LYS A 194 3.50 -12.44 -10.31
CA LYS A 194 2.13 -12.27 -9.83
C LYS A 194 1.96 -10.89 -9.17
N GLY A 195 0.96 -10.11 -9.62
CA GLY A 195 0.71 -8.75 -9.16
C GLY A 195 1.55 -7.68 -9.85
N GLN A 196 2.31 -8.02 -10.90
CA GLN A 196 3.00 -7.06 -11.76
C GLN A 196 2.01 -6.40 -12.75
N GLU A 197 2.22 -5.11 -13.01
CA GLU A 197 1.40 -4.34 -13.95
C GLU A 197 1.72 -4.71 -15.39
N LEU A 198 0.71 -5.13 -16.15
CA LEU A 198 0.81 -5.45 -17.58
C LEU A 198 0.51 -4.22 -18.45
N THR A 199 -0.35 -3.31 -17.95
CA THR A 199 -0.74 -2.09 -18.66
C THR A 199 -0.63 -0.86 -17.77
N SER A 200 -0.44 0.30 -18.39
CA SER A 200 -0.47 1.59 -17.70
C SER A 200 -1.88 1.96 -17.25
N GLY A 201 -2.01 2.59 -16.09
CA GLY A 201 -3.28 3.03 -15.55
C GLY A 201 -3.27 3.10 -14.03
N ALA A 202 -4.42 3.37 -13.45
CA ALA A 202 -4.61 3.34 -12.01
C ALA A 202 -4.96 1.92 -11.54
N LEU A 203 -4.35 1.45 -10.47
CA LEU A 203 -4.68 0.14 -9.91
C LEU A 203 -6.04 0.19 -9.21
N ASN A 204 -6.80 -0.87 -9.38
CA ASN A 204 -8.01 -1.08 -8.58
C ASN A 204 -7.61 -1.63 -7.21
N PRO A 205 -7.96 -0.97 -6.08
CA PRO A 205 -7.60 -1.44 -4.74
C PRO A 205 -8.09 -2.87 -4.44
N HIS A 206 -9.23 -3.28 -5.02
CA HIS A 206 -9.75 -4.63 -4.86
C HIS A 206 -8.87 -5.68 -5.54
N ASP A 207 -8.35 -5.40 -6.73
CA ASP A 207 -7.46 -6.33 -7.45
C ASP A 207 -6.10 -6.43 -6.72
N VAL A 208 -5.58 -5.32 -6.19
CA VAL A 208 -4.39 -5.34 -5.35
C VAL A 208 -4.59 -6.23 -4.12
N LEU A 209 -5.76 -6.14 -3.46
CA LEU A 209 -6.10 -6.97 -2.31
C LEU A 209 -6.14 -8.46 -2.68
N HIS A 210 -6.82 -8.81 -3.77
CA HIS A 210 -6.99 -10.20 -4.18
C HIS A 210 -5.72 -10.82 -4.73
N ILE A 211 -5.01 -10.12 -5.61
CA ILE A 211 -3.87 -10.69 -6.31
C ILE A 211 -2.63 -10.78 -5.41
N ARG A 212 -2.38 -9.74 -4.59
CA ARG A 212 -1.25 -9.73 -3.66
C ARG A 212 -1.53 -10.43 -2.33
N GLY A 213 -2.80 -10.74 -2.03
CA GLY A 213 -3.25 -11.31 -0.76
C GLY A 213 -3.57 -12.81 -0.76
N VAL A 214 -3.37 -13.54 -1.85
CA VAL A 214 -3.89 -14.92 -2.07
C VAL A 214 -3.43 -15.96 -1.04
N ASN A 215 -2.34 -15.73 -0.31
CA ASN A 215 -1.89 -16.68 0.72
C ASN A 215 -1.77 -16.07 2.12
N ASP A 216 -1.98 -14.75 2.26
CA ASP A 216 -1.89 -14.06 3.54
C ASP A 216 -2.71 -12.75 3.48
N ASP A 217 -3.84 -12.73 4.16
CA ASP A 217 -4.70 -11.55 4.33
C ASP A 217 -3.94 -10.32 4.84
N GLU A 218 -2.84 -10.52 5.54
CA GLU A 218 -2.00 -9.46 6.06
C GLU A 218 -1.19 -8.81 4.94
N PHE A 219 -0.62 -9.59 4.01
CA PHE A 219 0.13 -9.07 2.85
C PHE A 219 -0.77 -8.29 1.88
N GLY A 220 -1.97 -8.75 1.61
CA GLY A 220 -2.93 -8.05 0.77
C GLY A 220 -3.32 -6.70 1.36
N ARG A 221 -3.65 -6.66 2.64
CA ARG A 221 -3.97 -5.41 3.36
C ARG A 221 -2.80 -4.44 3.40
N MET A 222 -1.58 -4.93 3.60
CA MET A 222 -0.37 -4.10 3.57
C MET A 222 -0.10 -3.54 2.17
N GLY A 223 -0.31 -4.35 1.13
CA GLY A 223 -0.19 -3.93 -0.27
C GLY A 223 -1.17 -2.82 -0.63
N VAL A 224 -2.45 -2.99 -0.29
CA VAL A 224 -3.48 -1.95 -0.52
C VAL A 224 -3.18 -0.68 0.27
N ARG A 225 -2.80 -0.80 1.55
CA ARG A 225 -2.40 0.35 2.36
C ARG A 225 -1.25 1.12 1.73
N SER A 226 -0.20 0.41 1.31
CA SER A 226 0.97 1.03 0.69
C SER A 226 0.59 1.73 -0.61
N TYR A 227 -0.24 1.10 -1.43
CA TYR A 227 -0.74 1.66 -2.67
C TYR A 227 -1.56 2.93 -2.42
N ILE A 228 -2.60 2.87 -1.56
CA ILE A 228 -3.45 4.04 -1.26
C ILE A 228 -2.61 5.18 -0.67
N THR A 229 -1.71 4.88 0.26
CA THR A 229 -0.83 5.91 0.86
C THR A 229 0.04 6.57 -0.19
N SER A 230 0.69 5.80 -1.07
CA SER A 230 1.53 6.32 -2.15
C SER A 230 0.74 7.19 -3.13
N GLU A 231 -0.46 6.73 -3.54
CA GLU A 231 -1.31 7.49 -4.47
C GLU A 231 -1.83 8.79 -3.85
N VAL A 232 -2.25 8.75 -2.59
CA VAL A 232 -2.67 9.96 -1.87
C VAL A 232 -1.51 10.96 -1.75
N GLN A 233 -0.31 10.48 -1.39
CA GLN A 233 0.88 11.34 -1.31
C GLN A 233 1.28 11.99 -2.64
N LYS A 234 0.96 11.38 -3.78
CA LYS A 234 1.19 12.02 -5.10
C LYS A 234 0.24 13.19 -5.37
N VAL A 235 -0.91 13.21 -4.70
CA VAL A 235 -1.92 14.26 -4.86
C VAL A 235 -1.63 15.44 -3.94
N TYR A 236 -1.14 15.19 -2.73
CA TYR A 236 -0.78 16.21 -1.72
C TYR A 236 0.66 16.70 -1.90
#